data_e05121cb879e95b2f81125a0afb7de5e
#
_entry.id   e05121cb879e95b2f81125a0afb7de5e
#
_cell.length_a   1.000
_cell.length_b   1.000
_cell.length_c   1.000
_cell.angle_alpha   90.00
_cell.angle_beta   90.00
_cell.angle_gamma   90.00
#
_symmetry.space_group_name_H-M   'P 1'
#
loop_
_entity.id
_entity.type
_entity.pdbx_description
1 polymer ?
#
loop_
_entity_poly.entity_id
_entity_poly.type
_entity_poly.pdbx_seq_one_letter_code
_entity_poly.pdbx_strand_id
1 'polypeptide(L)'
;MAGPAQLQSLSPQPWWPGRPLPWLAAQRSGDGPPLEPWLLRLDRSNPRVLAATAELEALLSCQEQEKMNRLRRPDDRQRTLLGRGVLRLVLGAWLDRDPAALRFAAGPHGKPQLLHPGPSTPQGKMPQGKLPHFNISHSGDLILLAFHAAAPVGVDVERQQPDLDWRPIARRCLAPAQVESLLALPPAEAASAFVECWCALEAGLKARGVGLAQASEPHALAIEPQLRRWRLDLPAGYSGAVALLDPA
;
A
#
# COMPACT_ATOMS: atom_id res chain seq x y z
N MET A 1 22.88 21.84 -11.48
CA MET A 1 21.88 21.50 -10.45
C MET A 1 20.94 20.48 -11.07
N ALA A 2 21.01 19.21 -10.66
CA ALA A 2 20.06 18.19 -11.14
C ALA A 2 18.69 18.52 -10.52
N GLY A 3 17.69 18.78 -11.36
CA GLY A 3 16.31 18.87 -10.92
C GLY A 3 15.88 17.58 -10.21
N PRO A 4 14.79 17.59 -9.42
CA PRO A 4 14.30 16.38 -8.78
C PRO A 4 14.12 15.30 -9.86
N ALA A 5 14.80 14.16 -9.67
CA ALA A 5 14.67 13.04 -10.59
C ALA A 5 13.18 12.73 -10.72
N GLN A 6 12.63 12.88 -11.91
CA GLN A 6 11.24 12.52 -12.17
C GLN A 6 11.09 11.02 -11.91
N LEU A 7 10.28 10.68 -10.89
CA LEU A 7 9.95 9.29 -10.60
C LEU A 7 9.24 8.67 -11.81
N GLN A 8 9.61 7.46 -12.17
CA GLN A 8 8.86 6.67 -13.14
C GLN A 8 7.43 6.45 -12.63
N SER A 9 6.49 6.27 -13.54
CA SER A 9 5.08 6.06 -13.23
C SER A 9 4.69 4.61 -13.38
N LEU A 10 3.87 4.10 -12.46
CA LEU A 10 3.24 2.80 -12.52
C LEU A 10 1.73 2.94 -12.45
N SER A 11 1.02 2.12 -13.21
CA SER A 11 -0.44 2.12 -13.24
C SER A 11 -1.01 0.96 -12.42
N PRO A 12 -1.61 1.22 -11.24
CA PRO A 12 -2.27 0.19 -10.47
C PRO A 12 -3.42 -0.43 -11.24
N GLN A 13 -3.48 -1.75 -11.27
CA GLN A 13 -4.55 -2.48 -11.95
C GLN A 13 -5.90 -2.27 -11.23
N PRO A 14 -6.94 -1.73 -11.90
CA PRO A 14 -8.29 -1.75 -11.35
C PRO A 14 -8.72 -3.18 -11.09
N TRP A 15 -9.16 -3.48 -9.88
CA TRP A 15 -9.49 -4.83 -9.48
C TRP A 15 -10.80 -4.89 -8.67
N TRP A 16 -11.46 -6.03 -8.71
CA TRP A 16 -12.62 -6.40 -7.93
C TRP A 16 -12.64 -7.91 -7.69
N PRO A 17 -13.28 -8.43 -6.66
CA PRO A 17 -13.44 -9.85 -6.42
C PRO A 17 -13.98 -10.59 -7.66
N GLY A 18 -13.36 -11.73 -7.98
CA GLY A 18 -13.65 -12.49 -9.19
C GLY A 18 -12.84 -12.12 -10.43
N ARG A 19 -12.13 -10.97 -10.44
CA ARG A 19 -11.21 -10.65 -11.53
C ARG A 19 -9.92 -11.46 -11.38
N PRO A 20 -9.39 -12.08 -12.46
CA PRO A 20 -8.11 -12.78 -12.42
C PRO A 20 -6.96 -11.92 -11.92
N LEU A 21 -5.98 -12.54 -11.27
CA LEU A 21 -4.72 -11.96 -10.83
C LEU A 21 -3.61 -12.45 -11.79
N PRO A 22 -3.26 -11.69 -12.85
CA PRO A 22 -2.37 -12.18 -13.92
C PRO A 22 -1.00 -12.64 -13.42
N TRP A 23 -0.46 -11.96 -12.41
CA TRP A 23 0.84 -12.30 -11.83
C TRP A 23 0.88 -13.64 -11.09
N LEU A 24 -0.27 -14.19 -10.65
CA LEU A 24 -0.29 -15.53 -10.05
C LEU A 24 0.11 -16.61 -11.05
N ALA A 25 -0.19 -16.42 -12.34
CA ALA A 25 0.27 -17.33 -13.39
C ALA A 25 1.79 -17.22 -13.57
N ALA A 26 2.34 -16.00 -13.63
CA ALA A 26 3.77 -15.76 -13.75
C ALA A 26 4.59 -16.34 -12.58
N GLN A 27 4.06 -16.28 -11.35
CA GLN A 27 4.71 -16.91 -10.20
C GLN A 27 4.80 -18.43 -10.26
N ARG A 28 3.79 -19.07 -10.89
CA ARG A 28 3.76 -20.54 -11.06
C ARG A 28 4.71 -21.02 -12.15
N SER A 29 5.08 -20.16 -13.09
CA SER A 29 6.04 -20.48 -14.17
C SER A 29 7.51 -20.46 -13.73
N GLY A 30 7.79 -20.00 -12.51
CA GLY A 30 9.16 -19.99 -11.97
C GLY A 30 10.03 -18.83 -12.49
N ASP A 31 9.45 -17.88 -13.19
CA ASP A 31 10.10 -16.63 -13.54
C ASP A 31 10.49 -15.91 -12.24
N GLY A 32 11.69 -15.37 -12.20
CA GLY A 32 12.21 -14.67 -11.01
C GLY A 32 11.26 -13.56 -10.54
N PRO A 33 11.46 -13.04 -9.31
CA PRO A 33 10.62 -11.97 -8.80
C PRO A 33 10.70 -10.76 -9.75
N PRO A 34 9.55 -10.11 -10.04
CA PRO A 34 9.54 -8.94 -10.91
C PRO A 34 10.40 -7.82 -10.29
N LEU A 35 10.91 -6.95 -11.13
CA LEU A 35 11.63 -5.74 -10.69
C LEU A 35 10.69 -4.71 -10.06
N GLU A 36 9.41 -4.76 -10.39
CA GLU A 36 8.37 -3.82 -9.99
C GLU A 36 7.32 -4.51 -9.08
N PRO A 37 6.70 -3.76 -8.17
CA PRO A 37 5.63 -4.30 -7.34
C PRO A 37 4.36 -4.54 -8.15
N TRP A 38 3.60 -5.56 -7.78
CA TRP A 38 2.23 -5.73 -8.28
C TRP A 38 1.28 -4.83 -7.49
N LEU A 39 0.43 -4.12 -8.22
CA LEU A 39 -0.44 -3.10 -7.67
C LEU A 39 -1.90 -3.37 -8.04
N LEU A 40 -2.77 -3.39 -7.03
CA LEU A 40 -4.21 -3.42 -7.18
C LEU A 40 -4.81 -2.10 -6.73
N ARG A 41 -5.79 -1.61 -7.48
CA ARG A 41 -6.63 -0.49 -7.12
C ARG A 41 -8.08 -0.92 -7.04
N LEU A 42 -8.67 -0.75 -5.86
CA LEU A 42 -10.10 -0.87 -5.67
C LEU A 42 -10.71 0.52 -5.57
N ASP A 43 -11.86 0.67 -6.18
CA ASP A 43 -12.76 1.79 -5.98
C ASP A 43 -13.96 1.30 -5.17
N ARG A 44 -14.14 1.85 -3.97
CA ARG A 44 -15.22 1.42 -3.06
C ARG A 44 -16.61 1.74 -3.58
N SER A 45 -16.73 2.67 -4.56
CA SER A 45 -18.00 3.00 -5.23
C SER A 45 -18.32 2.04 -6.38
N ASN A 46 -17.39 1.20 -6.81
CA ASN A 46 -17.61 0.25 -7.89
C ASN A 46 -18.66 -0.80 -7.49
N PRO A 47 -19.77 -0.95 -8.26
CA PRO A 47 -20.83 -1.90 -7.93
C PRO A 47 -20.35 -3.35 -7.74
N ARG A 48 -19.32 -3.78 -8.46
CA ARG A 48 -18.74 -5.13 -8.32
C ARG A 48 -17.99 -5.30 -6.99
N VAL A 49 -17.36 -4.23 -6.50
CA VAL A 49 -16.71 -4.23 -5.17
C VAL A 49 -17.77 -4.22 -4.09
N LEU A 50 -18.82 -3.41 -4.25
CA LEU A 50 -19.94 -3.35 -3.30
C LEU A 50 -20.69 -4.69 -3.19
N ALA A 51 -20.95 -5.34 -4.32
CA ALA A 51 -21.63 -6.64 -4.34
C ALA A 51 -20.88 -7.74 -3.56
N ALA A 52 -19.55 -7.65 -3.49
CA ALA A 52 -18.73 -8.62 -2.78
C ALA A 52 -18.52 -8.30 -1.28
N THR A 53 -19.12 -7.22 -0.75
CA THR A 53 -18.85 -6.75 0.61
C THR A 53 -19.12 -7.82 1.67
N ALA A 54 -20.26 -8.53 1.58
CA ALA A 54 -20.63 -9.57 2.54
C ALA A 54 -19.66 -10.78 2.50
N GLU A 55 -19.25 -11.18 1.31
CA GLU A 55 -18.26 -12.26 1.13
C GLU A 55 -16.90 -11.87 1.73
N LEU A 56 -16.47 -10.62 1.49
CA LEU A 56 -15.21 -10.11 2.04
C LEU A 56 -15.27 -10.00 3.57
N GLU A 57 -16.39 -9.60 4.14
CA GLU A 57 -16.60 -9.53 5.59
C GLU A 57 -16.51 -10.90 6.25
N ALA A 58 -17.08 -11.94 5.62
CA ALA A 58 -17.02 -13.31 6.10
C ALA A 58 -15.60 -13.87 6.16
N LEU A 59 -14.65 -13.31 5.43
CA LEU A 59 -13.23 -13.70 5.47
C LEU A 59 -12.49 -13.12 6.67
N LEU A 60 -12.99 -12.05 7.29
CA LEU A 60 -12.30 -11.36 8.37
C LEU A 60 -12.32 -12.19 9.67
N SER A 61 -11.19 -12.25 10.35
CA SER A 61 -11.14 -12.84 11.70
C SER A 61 -11.93 -11.99 12.69
N CYS A 62 -12.38 -12.61 13.80
CA CYS A 62 -13.07 -11.88 14.89
C CYS A 62 -12.29 -10.66 15.35
N GLN A 63 -10.95 -10.78 15.45
CA GLN A 63 -10.10 -9.67 15.88
C GLN A 63 -10.10 -8.51 14.86
N GLU A 64 -10.14 -8.80 13.55
CA GLU A 64 -10.24 -7.76 12.51
C GLU A 64 -11.61 -7.10 12.51
N GLN A 65 -12.68 -7.87 12.69
CA GLN A 65 -14.05 -7.36 12.82
C GLN A 65 -14.19 -6.47 14.06
N GLU A 66 -13.65 -6.88 15.22
CA GLU A 66 -13.63 -6.05 16.42
C GLU A 66 -12.89 -4.71 16.20
N LYS A 67 -11.71 -4.74 15.57
CA LYS A 67 -10.96 -3.51 15.24
C LYS A 67 -11.74 -2.62 14.30
N MET A 68 -12.35 -3.18 13.27
CA MET A 68 -13.19 -2.46 12.31
C MET A 68 -14.39 -1.80 13.02
N ASN A 69 -15.06 -2.52 13.90
CA ASN A 69 -16.24 -2.03 14.63
C ASN A 69 -15.93 -0.88 15.61
N ARG A 70 -14.68 -0.73 16.04
CA ARG A 70 -14.22 0.41 16.87
C ARG A 70 -14.05 1.70 16.06
N LEU A 71 -13.99 1.63 14.73
CA LEU A 71 -13.89 2.81 13.88
C LEU A 71 -15.20 3.60 13.90
N ARG A 72 -15.12 4.91 14.12
CA ARG A 72 -16.29 5.77 14.29
C ARG A 72 -17.01 6.04 12.96
N ARG A 73 -16.23 6.24 11.87
CA ARG A 73 -16.78 6.63 10.57
C ARG A 73 -17.13 5.38 9.75
N PRO A 74 -18.34 5.31 9.18
CA PRO A 74 -18.74 4.21 8.30
C PRO A 74 -17.78 3.99 7.12
N ASP A 75 -17.29 5.07 6.53
CA ASP A 75 -16.33 5.04 5.43
C ASP A 75 -15.02 4.36 5.82
N ASP A 76 -14.51 4.60 7.04
CA ASP A 76 -13.29 3.96 7.53
C ASP A 76 -13.49 2.46 7.76
N ARG A 77 -14.69 2.08 8.24
CA ARG A 77 -15.08 0.67 8.38
C ARG A 77 -15.09 -0.02 7.02
N GLN A 78 -15.75 0.60 6.04
CA GLN A 78 -15.85 0.05 4.69
C GLN A 78 -14.47 -0.09 4.03
N ARG A 79 -13.60 0.93 4.11
CA ARG A 79 -12.23 0.86 3.59
C ARG A 79 -11.43 -0.25 4.25
N THR A 80 -11.56 -0.39 5.57
CA THR A 80 -10.88 -1.43 6.33
C THR A 80 -11.37 -2.82 5.92
N LEU A 81 -12.69 -3.02 5.81
CA LEU A 81 -13.29 -4.26 5.37
C LEU A 81 -12.78 -4.65 3.98
N LEU A 82 -12.94 -3.77 3.01
CA LEU A 82 -12.55 -4.02 1.62
C LEU A 82 -11.05 -4.31 1.51
N GLY A 83 -10.20 -3.48 2.12
CA GLY A 83 -8.75 -3.66 2.09
C GLY A 83 -8.32 -4.98 2.72
N ARG A 84 -8.89 -5.36 3.87
CA ARG A 84 -8.55 -6.60 4.57
C ARG A 84 -9.12 -7.84 3.88
N GLY A 85 -10.37 -7.79 3.45
CA GLY A 85 -11.00 -8.92 2.76
C GLY A 85 -10.28 -9.23 1.44
N VAL A 86 -9.97 -8.19 0.65
CA VAL A 86 -9.21 -8.39 -0.60
C VAL A 86 -7.78 -8.85 -0.33
N LEU A 87 -7.10 -8.32 0.69
CA LEU A 87 -5.79 -8.83 1.07
C LEU A 87 -5.83 -10.34 1.33
N ARG A 88 -6.84 -10.82 2.07
CA ARG A 88 -7.01 -12.25 2.37
C ARG A 88 -7.26 -13.06 1.10
N LEU A 89 -8.12 -12.60 0.19
CA LEU A 89 -8.35 -13.26 -1.10
C LEU A 89 -7.06 -13.41 -1.92
N VAL A 90 -6.31 -12.31 -2.06
CA VAL A 90 -5.09 -12.30 -2.86
C VAL A 90 -4.02 -13.19 -2.23
N LEU A 91 -3.78 -13.09 -0.94
CA LEU A 91 -2.79 -13.92 -0.26
C LEU A 91 -3.21 -15.39 -0.18
N GLY A 92 -4.51 -15.66 -0.03
CA GLY A 92 -5.05 -17.03 -0.10
C GLY A 92 -4.77 -17.67 -1.45
N ALA A 93 -5.06 -16.95 -2.54
CA ALA A 93 -4.76 -17.40 -3.89
C ALA A 93 -3.25 -17.55 -4.15
N TRP A 94 -2.43 -16.64 -3.60
CA TRP A 94 -0.97 -16.70 -3.70
C TRP A 94 -0.38 -17.93 -3.02
N LEU A 95 -0.88 -18.25 -1.85
CA LEU A 95 -0.34 -19.31 -0.98
C LEU A 95 -1.05 -20.65 -1.16
N ASP A 96 -2.05 -20.71 -2.04
CA ASP A 96 -2.96 -21.87 -2.18
C ASP A 96 -3.58 -22.29 -0.83
N ARG A 97 -4.17 -21.31 -0.14
CA ARG A 97 -4.75 -21.46 1.20
C ARG A 97 -6.14 -20.84 1.27
N ASP A 98 -6.95 -21.35 2.18
CA ASP A 98 -8.21 -20.71 2.54
C ASP A 98 -7.94 -19.27 3.04
N PRO A 99 -8.50 -18.23 2.39
CA PRO A 99 -8.36 -16.84 2.81
C PRO A 99 -8.77 -16.59 4.26
N ALA A 100 -9.82 -17.28 4.76
CA ALA A 100 -10.30 -17.13 6.13
C ALA A 100 -9.33 -17.74 7.16
N ALA A 101 -8.57 -18.76 6.77
CA ALA A 101 -7.60 -19.41 7.64
C ALA A 101 -6.28 -18.65 7.81
N LEU A 102 -6.04 -17.60 7.02
CA LEU A 102 -4.82 -16.79 7.12
C LEU A 102 -4.77 -16.07 8.47
N ARG A 103 -3.60 -16.05 9.10
CA ARG A 103 -3.37 -15.38 10.37
C ARG A 103 -2.43 -14.20 10.20
N PHE A 104 -2.82 -13.07 10.79
CA PHE A 104 -2.03 -11.85 10.76
C PHE A 104 -1.70 -11.39 12.19
N ALA A 105 -0.46 -10.92 12.37
CA ALA A 105 -0.07 -10.13 13.53
C ALA A 105 -0.07 -8.65 13.18
N ALA A 106 -0.23 -7.82 14.20
CA ALA A 106 0.09 -6.41 14.07
C ALA A 106 1.61 -6.26 14.20
N GLY A 107 2.27 -5.85 13.14
CA GLY A 107 3.65 -5.41 13.21
C GLY A 107 3.79 -4.09 13.98
N PRO A 108 5.02 -3.63 14.20
CA PRO A 108 5.27 -2.28 14.68
C PRO A 108 4.45 -1.29 13.85
N HIS A 109 3.82 -0.32 14.46
CA HIS A 109 3.00 0.71 13.78
C HIS A 109 1.73 0.20 13.07
N GLY A 110 1.25 -1.00 13.42
CA GLY A 110 -0.02 -1.53 12.92
C GLY A 110 0.00 -2.11 11.50
N LYS A 111 1.16 -2.13 10.83
CA LYS A 111 1.30 -2.80 9.54
C LYS A 111 0.99 -4.29 9.72
N PRO A 112 0.03 -4.88 8.97
CA PRO A 112 -0.25 -6.30 9.09
C PRO A 112 0.93 -7.12 8.59
N GLN A 113 1.27 -8.14 9.34
CA GLN A 113 2.28 -9.13 8.99
C GLN A 113 1.61 -10.50 8.92
N LEU A 114 1.81 -11.21 7.82
CA LEU A 114 1.31 -12.56 7.69
C LEU A 114 2.14 -13.50 8.57
N LEU A 115 1.49 -14.23 9.44
CA LEU A 115 2.15 -15.24 10.27
C LEU A 115 2.39 -16.50 9.43
N HIS A 116 3.58 -17.09 9.59
CA HIS A 116 3.86 -18.39 9.00
C HIS A 116 2.81 -19.40 9.48
N PRO A 117 2.15 -20.14 8.59
CA PRO A 117 1.36 -21.28 9.00
C PRO A 117 2.30 -22.27 9.68
N GLY A 118 2.01 -22.62 10.94
CA GLY A 118 2.78 -23.61 11.68
C GLY A 118 2.84 -24.96 10.96
N PRO A 119 3.71 -25.89 11.40
CA PRO A 119 3.91 -27.20 10.77
C PRO A 119 2.68 -28.13 10.77
N SER A 120 1.60 -27.73 11.42
CA SER A 120 0.42 -28.56 11.67
C SER A 120 -0.74 -28.35 10.71
N THR A 121 -0.53 -28.00 9.44
CA THR A 121 -1.63 -28.01 8.48
C THR A 121 -1.71 -29.35 7.74
N PRO A 122 -2.90 -30.03 7.70
CA PRO A 122 -3.05 -31.36 7.10
C PRO A 122 -2.71 -31.46 5.61
N GLN A 123 -2.48 -30.35 4.93
CA GLN A 123 -2.19 -30.28 3.50
C GLN A 123 -0.71 -30.10 3.15
N GLY A 124 0.19 -30.28 4.12
CA GLY A 124 1.57 -30.77 3.96
C GLY A 124 2.54 -30.12 2.97
N LYS A 125 2.16 -29.16 2.16
CA LYS A 125 3.10 -28.43 1.30
C LYS A 125 3.23 -26.99 1.79
N MET A 126 4.34 -26.74 2.51
CA MET A 126 4.83 -25.38 2.63
C MET A 126 5.02 -24.81 1.21
N PRO A 127 4.52 -23.60 0.91
CA PRO A 127 4.96 -22.95 -0.31
C PRO A 127 6.49 -22.95 -0.28
N GLN A 128 7.11 -23.50 -1.31
CA GLN A 128 8.57 -23.43 -1.47
C GLN A 128 8.94 -21.98 -1.81
N GLY A 129 8.93 -21.09 -0.79
CA GLY A 129 9.22 -19.68 -1.02
C GLY A 129 9.02 -18.83 0.22
N LYS A 130 9.63 -17.66 0.22
CA LYS A 130 9.40 -16.61 1.22
C LYS A 130 7.96 -16.12 1.13
N LEU A 131 7.35 -15.76 2.27
CA LEU A 131 6.06 -15.11 2.29
C LEU A 131 6.13 -13.79 1.49
N PRO A 132 5.09 -13.46 0.71
CA PRO A 132 5.08 -12.20 -0.02
C PRO A 132 5.06 -11.01 0.92
N HIS A 133 5.78 -9.97 0.55
CA HIS A 133 5.64 -8.66 1.17
C HIS A 133 4.42 -7.96 0.60
N PHE A 134 3.70 -7.26 1.44
CA PHE A 134 2.51 -6.50 1.03
C PHE A 134 2.32 -5.25 1.85
N ASN A 135 1.56 -4.32 1.30
CA ASN A 135 1.12 -3.12 2.00
C ASN A 135 -0.25 -2.66 1.48
N ILE A 136 -1.00 -1.96 2.32
CA ILE A 136 -2.31 -1.38 1.99
C ILE A 136 -2.28 0.09 2.35
N SER A 137 -2.85 0.92 1.48
CA SER A 137 -3.20 2.31 1.77
C SER A 137 -4.58 2.62 1.24
N HIS A 138 -5.25 3.60 1.82
CA HIS A 138 -6.57 4.04 1.37
C HIS A 138 -6.79 5.51 1.69
N SER A 139 -7.42 6.23 0.77
CA SER A 139 -7.89 7.60 0.96
C SER A 139 -9.09 7.86 0.07
N GLY A 140 -10.08 8.61 0.57
CA GLY A 140 -11.31 8.84 -0.17
C GLY A 140 -12.00 7.52 -0.58
N ASP A 141 -12.19 7.33 -1.87
CA ASP A 141 -12.85 6.14 -2.42
C ASP A 141 -11.86 5.07 -2.91
N LEU A 142 -10.55 5.35 -2.87
CA LEU A 142 -9.53 4.43 -3.35
C LEU A 142 -8.91 3.61 -2.21
N ILE A 143 -8.67 2.35 -2.51
CA ILE A 143 -7.88 1.42 -1.71
C ILE A 143 -6.81 0.83 -2.62
N LEU A 144 -5.55 0.95 -2.24
CA LEU A 144 -4.41 0.39 -2.94
C LEU A 144 -3.81 -0.76 -2.15
N LEU A 145 -3.50 -1.83 -2.86
CA LEU A 145 -2.72 -2.95 -2.33
C LEU A 145 -1.48 -3.13 -3.20
N ALA A 146 -0.33 -3.22 -2.56
CA ALA A 146 0.94 -3.51 -3.20
C ALA A 146 1.48 -4.84 -2.71
N PHE A 147 2.07 -5.62 -3.63
CA PHE A 147 2.66 -6.92 -3.34
C PHE A 147 4.02 -7.06 -4.02
N HIS A 148 4.95 -7.76 -3.36
CA HIS A 148 6.22 -8.14 -3.96
C HIS A 148 6.72 -9.46 -3.37
N ALA A 149 7.28 -10.34 -4.21
CA ALA A 149 7.69 -11.68 -3.79
C ALA A 149 8.93 -11.70 -2.89
N ALA A 150 9.84 -10.74 -3.04
CA ALA A 150 11.17 -10.82 -2.45
C ALA A 150 11.58 -9.61 -1.59
N ALA A 151 11.02 -8.44 -1.86
CA ALA A 151 11.44 -7.17 -1.24
C ALA A 151 10.31 -6.52 -0.44
N PRO A 152 10.60 -5.88 0.70
CA PRO A 152 9.63 -5.09 1.43
C PRO A 152 9.03 -3.99 0.56
N VAL A 153 7.69 -3.88 0.58
CA VAL A 153 6.92 -2.93 -0.22
C VAL A 153 6.11 -2.00 0.67
N GLY A 154 5.99 -0.74 0.26
CA GLY A 154 5.10 0.23 0.84
C GLY A 154 4.32 0.96 -0.25
N VAL A 155 3.07 1.25 -0.02
CA VAL A 155 2.20 2.02 -0.91
C VAL A 155 1.50 3.10 -0.13
N ASP A 156 1.32 4.25 -0.76
CA ASP A 156 0.50 5.32 -0.21
C ASP A 156 -0.38 5.95 -1.28
N VAL A 157 -1.57 6.39 -0.86
CA VAL A 157 -2.53 7.12 -1.67
C VAL A 157 -3.20 8.18 -0.82
N GLU A 158 -3.34 9.38 -1.39
CA GLU A 158 -4.08 10.47 -0.77
C GLU A 158 -5.03 11.15 -1.75
N ARG A 159 -6.24 11.42 -1.27
CA ARG A 159 -7.16 12.31 -1.97
C ARG A 159 -6.66 13.73 -1.83
N GLN A 160 -6.53 14.43 -2.92
CA GLN A 160 -6.11 15.82 -2.93
C GLN A 160 -7.15 16.70 -2.21
N GLN A 161 -6.69 17.59 -1.35
CA GLN A 161 -7.50 18.55 -0.62
C GLN A 161 -7.00 19.95 -0.97
N PRO A 162 -7.74 20.72 -1.80
CA PRO A 162 -7.28 22.04 -2.25
C PRO A 162 -7.00 23.02 -1.11
N ASP A 163 -7.75 22.90 -0.02
CA ASP A 163 -7.65 23.81 1.13
C ASP A 163 -6.69 23.31 2.23
N LEU A 164 -5.89 22.28 1.94
CA LEU A 164 -4.92 21.76 2.90
C LEU A 164 -3.82 22.79 3.17
N ASP A 165 -3.67 23.21 4.42
CA ASP A 165 -2.47 23.93 4.85
C ASP A 165 -1.29 22.94 4.99
N TRP A 166 -0.64 22.70 3.89
CA TRP A 166 0.45 21.73 3.77
C TRP A 166 1.79 22.24 4.31
N ARG A 167 1.98 23.56 4.43
CA ARG A 167 3.27 24.16 4.76
C ARG A 167 3.86 23.73 6.10
N PRO A 168 3.11 23.69 7.20
CA PRO A 168 3.63 23.20 8.47
C PRO A 168 4.06 21.73 8.41
N ILE A 169 3.30 20.90 7.68
CA ILE A 169 3.60 19.48 7.49
C ILE A 169 4.88 19.31 6.67
N ALA A 170 4.99 20.06 5.55
CA ALA A 170 6.17 20.03 4.68
C ALA A 170 7.44 20.39 5.45
N ARG A 171 7.42 21.49 6.20
CA ARG A 171 8.58 21.95 7.00
C ARG A 171 9.04 20.94 8.04
N ARG A 172 8.11 20.15 8.56
CA ARG A 172 8.41 19.12 9.57
C ARG A 172 8.95 17.83 8.95
N CYS A 173 8.49 17.47 7.75
CA CYS A 173 8.64 16.11 7.23
C CYS A 173 9.49 16.02 5.95
N LEU A 174 9.64 17.11 5.20
CA LEU A 174 10.39 17.14 3.94
C LEU A 174 11.74 17.83 4.11
N ALA A 175 12.68 17.49 3.22
CA ALA A 175 13.98 18.17 3.18
C ALA A 175 13.81 19.67 2.85
N PRO A 176 14.65 20.56 3.40
CA PRO A 176 14.56 22.00 3.15
C PRO A 176 14.50 22.36 1.66
N ALA A 177 15.32 21.72 0.82
CA ALA A 177 15.32 21.95 -0.62
C ALA A 177 14.00 21.57 -1.30
N GLN A 178 13.30 20.51 -0.81
CA GLN A 178 11.98 20.16 -1.30
C GLN A 178 10.93 21.20 -0.90
N VAL A 179 11.01 21.71 0.34
CA VAL A 179 10.12 22.78 0.81
C VAL A 179 10.29 24.04 -0.03
N GLU A 180 11.52 24.45 -0.29
CA GLU A 180 11.83 25.60 -1.15
C GLU A 180 11.28 25.41 -2.58
N SER A 181 11.45 24.22 -3.15
CA SER A 181 10.89 23.89 -4.47
C SER A 181 9.37 23.99 -4.50
N LEU A 182 8.69 23.50 -3.44
CA LEU A 182 7.23 23.59 -3.33
C LEU A 182 6.75 25.06 -3.17
N LEU A 183 7.48 25.86 -2.40
CA LEU A 183 7.16 27.28 -2.18
C LEU A 183 7.34 28.13 -3.44
N ALA A 184 8.19 27.69 -4.38
CA ALA A 184 8.42 28.36 -5.66
C ALA A 184 7.31 28.08 -6.70
N LEU A 185 6.44 27.08 -6.46
CA LEU A 185 5.34 26.75 -7.36
C LEU A 185 4.16 27.72 -7.19
N PRO A 186 3.34 27.89 -8.25
CA PRO A 186 2.06 28.57 -8.13
C PRO A 186 1.21 27.90 -7.04
N PRO A 187 0.43 28.66 -6.25
CA PRO A 187 -0.34 28.11 -5.12
C PRO A 187 -1.24 26.94 -5.48
N ALA A 188 -1.85 26.94 -6.66
CA ALA A 188 -2.73 25.87 -7.13
C ALA A 188 -1.96 24.55 -7.42
N GLU A 189 -0.68 24.63 -7.77
CA GLU A 189 0.16 23.47 -8.06
C GLU A 189 0.89 22.98 -6.80
N ALA A 190 1.25 23.89 -5.90
CA ALA A 190 2.05 23.59 -4.72
C ALA A 190 1.37 22.55 -3.79
N ALA A 191 0.06 22.64 -3.59
CA ALA A 191 -0.68 21.68 -2.75
C ALA A 191 -0.66 20.28 -3.35
N SER A 192 -0.88 20.14 -4.65
CA SER A 192 -0.81 18.85 -5.35
C SER A 192 0.60 18.26 -5.32
N ALA A 193 1.62 19.09 -5.61
CA ALA A 193 3.01 18.68 -5.55
C ALA A 193 3.44 18.26 -4.13
N PHE A 194 2.93 18.94 -3.10
CA PHE A 194 3.15 18.50 -1.71
C PHE A 194 2.57 17.11 -1.46
N VAL A 195 1.32 16.85 -1.87
CA VAL A 195 0.68 15.53 -1.67
C VAL A 195 1.47 14.43 -2.39
N GLU A 196 2.04 14.70 -3.56
CA GLU A 196 2.93 13.77 -4.26
C GLU A 196 4.19 13.45 -3.46
N CYS A 197 4.86 14.49 -2.93
CA CYS A 197 6.03 14.32 -2.06
C CYS A 197 5.67 13.54 -0.78
N TRP A 198 4.51 13.84 -0.19
CA TRP A 198 4.00 13.16 0.97
C TRP A 198 3.77 11.68 0.72
N CYS A 199 3.06 11.31 -0.36
CA CYS A 199 2.84 9.91 -0.72
C CYS A 199 4.16 9.16 -0.95
N ALA A 200 5.14 9.79 -1.60
CA ALA A 200 6.45 9.19 -1.82
C ALA A 200 7.22 8.93 -0.51
N LEU A 201 7.13 9.87 0.44
CA LEU A 201 7.70 9.71 1.78
C LEU A 201 7.01 8.56 2.54
N GLU A 202 5.69 8.61 2.65
CA GLU A 202 4.90 7.59 3.37
C GLU A 202 5.07 6.19 2.78
N ALA A 203 5.10 6.04 1.45
CA ALA A 203 5.37 4.77 0.81
C ALA A 203 6.75 4.22 1.21
N GLY A 204 7.77 5.08 1.26
CA GLY A 204 9.11 4.72 1.72
C GLY A 204 9.14 4.26 3.18
N LEU A 205 8.49 4.99 4.09
CA LEU A 205 8.36 4.63 5.50
C LEU A 205 7.65 3.28 5.67
N LYS A 206 6.57 3.07 4.92
CA LYS A 206 5.79 1.81 4.94
C LYS A 206 6.59 0.63 4.37
N ALA A 207 7.45 0.84 3.36
CA ALA A 207 8.35 -0.19 2.87
C ALA A 207 9.32 -0.65 3.97
N ARG A 208 9.89 0.29 4.72
CA ARG A 208 10.77 0.01 5.86
C ARG A 208 10.03 -0.56 7.08
N GLY A 209 8.73 -0.40 7.17
CA GLY A 209 7.95 -0.78 8.34
C GLY A 209 8.15 0.17 9.53
N VAL A 210 8.53 1.41 9.29
CA VAL A 210 8.64 2.47 10.30
C VAL A 210 7.50 3.47 10.17
N GLY A 211 7.09 4.06 11.30
CA GLY A 211 6.10 5.13 11.30
C GLY A 211 6.76 6.51 11.24
N LEU A 212 6.01 7.53 10.84
CA LEU A 212 6.50 8.92 10.76
C LEU A 212 7.05 9.43 12.11
N ALA A 213 6.43 9.03 13.21
CA ALA A 213 6.86 9.45 14.56
C ALA A 213 8.21 8.86 14.99
N GLN A 214 8.62 7.73 14.41
CA GLN A 214 9.88 7.04 14.71
C GLN A 214 10.97 7.32 13.68
N ALA A 215 10.64 7.96 12.58
CA ALA A 215 11.63 8.40 11.62
C ALA A 215 12.35 9.61 12.22
N SER A 216 13.57 9.41 12.70
CA SER A 216 14.39 10.48 13.31
C SER A 216 14.61 11.63 12.34
N GLU A 217 14.74 11.29 11.05
CA GLU A 217 14.89 12.23 9.93
C GLU A 217 14.08 11.72 8.73
N PRO A 218 12.78 12.00 8.64
CA PRO A 218 11.93 11.50 7.57
C PRO A 218 12.45 11.85 6.17
N HIS A 219 13.07 13.02 6.02
CA HIS A 219 13.65 13.48 4.76
C HIS A 219 14.91 12.70 4.34
N ALA A 220 15.66 12.09 5.27
CA ALA A 220 16.82 11.27 4.93
C ALA A 220 16.43 10.05 4.08
N LEU A 221 15.22 9.52 4.30
CA LEU A 221 14.67 8.44 3.48
C LEU A 221 14.43 8.83 2.02
N ALA A 222 14.35 10.13 1.72
CA ALA A 222 14.19 10.59 0.35
C ALA A 222 15.41 10.32 -0.53
N ILE A 223 16.59 10.17 0.07
CA ILE A 223 17.89 10.06 -0.62
C ILE A 223 18.47 8.65 -0.55
N GLU A 224 17.75 7.70 0.05
CA GLU A 224 18.27 6.35 0.29
C GLU A 224 18.37 5.55 -1.00
N PRO A 225 19.59 5.13 -1.42
CA PRO A 225 19.81 4.45 -2.71
C PRO A 225 19.15 3.07 -2.79
N GLN A 226 18.88 2.45 -1.65
CA GLN A 226 18.21 1.14 -1.58
C GLN A 226 16.69 1.22 -1.72
N LEU A 227 16.11 2.43 -1.79
CA LEU A 227 14.68 2.63 -1.85
C LEU A 227 14.27 3.11 -3.24
N ARG A 228 13.80 2.17 -4.07
CA ARG A 228 13.20 2.50 -5.36
C ARG A 228 11.78 2.99 -5.17
N ARG A 229 11.40 4.04 -5.89
CA ARG A 229 10.08 4.69 -5.80
C ARG A 229 9.50 4.93 -7.17
N TRP A 230 8.17 4.88 -7.23
CA TRP A 230 7.38 5.21 -8.42
C TRP A 230 6.18 6.05 -8.01
N ARG A 231 5.81 6.98 -8.88
CA ARG A 231 4.49 7.62 -8.83
C ARG A 231 3.45 6.62 -9.30
N LEU A 232 2.20 6.84 -8.91
CA LEU A 232 1.09 6.02 -9.37
C LEU A 232 0.15 6.84 -10.27
N ASP A 233 -0.19 6.28 -11.42
CA ASP A 233 -1.21 6.84 -12.30
C ASP A 233 -2.59 6.53 -11.72
N LEU A 234 -3.20 7.53 -11.12
CA LEU A 234 -4.47 7.42 -10.41
C LEU A 234 -5.53 8.31 -11.05
N PRO A 235 -6.82 8.09 -10.75
CA PRO A 235 -7.88 9.00 -11.16
C PRO A 235 -7.63 10.44 -10.67
N ALA A 236 -8.16 11.42 -11.41
CA ALA A 236 -8.07 12.83 -11.03
C ALA A 236 -8.51 13.06 -9.57
N GLY A 237 -7.81 13.93 -8.87
CA GLY A 237 -8.05 14.23 -7.47
C GLY A 237 -7.36 13.28 -6.48
N TYR A 238 -6.48 12.39 -6.96
CA TYR A 238 -5.66 11.53 -6.11
C TYR A 238 -4.19 11.60 -6.50
N SER A 239 -3.33 11.49 -5.51
CA SER A 239 -1.90 11.25 -5.67
C SER A 239 -1.52 9.96 -4.96
N GLY A 240 -0.51 9.28 -5.44
CA GLY A 240 -0.03 8.07 -4.81
C GLY A 240 1.39 7.71 -5.22
N ALA A 241 2.02 6.90 -4.40
CA ALA A 241 3.34 6.37 -4.64
C ALA A 241 3.47 4.93 -4.13
N VAL A 242 4.42 4.21 -4.70
CA VAL A 242 4.86 2.91 -4.19
C VAL A 242 6.37 2.91 -4.04
N ALA A 243 6.87 2.18 -3.07
CA ALA A 243 8.29 2.01 -2.81
C ALA A 243 8.64 0.54 -2.59
N LEU A 244 9.81 0.14 -3.06
CA LEU A 244 10.47 -1.13 -2.74
C LEU A 244 11.77 -0.84 -2.02
N LEU A 245 12.04 -1.59 -0.97
CA LEU A 245 13.34 -1.60 -0.29
C LEU A 245 14.14 -2.76 -0.85
N ASP A 246 15.14 -2.48 -1.67
CA ASP A 246 16.02 -3.51 -2.20
C ASP A 246 16.78 -4.19 -1.05
N PRO A 247 16.94 -5.52 -1.09
CA PRO A 247 17.77 -6.20 -0.11
C PRO A 247 19.22 -5.71 -0.22
N ALA A 248 19.85 -5.54 0.94
CA ALA A 248 21.26 -5.18 1.05
C ALA A 248 22.15 -6.29 0.49
#